data_d6daa5ec531e233a8a67c6d4920d9f41
#
_entry.id   d6daa5ec531e233a8a67c6d4920d9f41
#
_cell.length_a   1.000
_cell.length_b   1.000
_cell.length_c   1.000
_cell.angle_alpha   90.00
_cell.angle_beta   90.00
_cell.angle_gamma   90.00
#
_symmetry.space_group_name_H-M   'P 1'
#
loop_
_entity.id
_entity.type
_entity.pdbx_description
1 polymer ?
#
loop_
_entity_poly.entity_id
_entity_poly.type
_entity_poly.pdbx_seq_one_letter_code
_entity_poly.pdbx_strand_id
1 'polypeptide(L)'
;MNPYALIDLHCDTLTDCIHKGLTPDTLDDPDRVLSLTAIPSDVHWAQFYAIFIPDQHRGQAAIDYYETNRDNFNRQMEKFHDRISPCRSASDMQAAWEAGKTAAFLTIEGGAALAGDITRVKKLADDGVRCMTLTWNGENELGSGHTTTHGMTDFGRQAVREMEDRGILVDVSHLNDTGYADLFETARRPFVATHSNARAICSHKRNLTDDMIREMVRRNCLIGLNYCKSFITDGGIGDSPDDLYRHIEHFFSLGAYENALGSDFDGAALPTYLNTPAKAADLYEYFLEKGMSKELAEGIMFRNAEEFFRKNL
;
A
#
# COMPACT_ATOMS: atom_id res chain seq x y z
N MET A 1 -20.51 1.08 21.16
CA MET A 1 -19.19 0.58 20.75
C MET A 1 -18.88 1.32 19.45
N ASN A 2 -17.75 2.02 19.38
CA ASN A 2 -17.34 2.55 18.06
C ASN A 2 -17.10 1.36 17.15
N PRO A 3 -17.61 1.36 15.93
CA PRO A 3 -17.36 0.28 15.02
C PRO A 3 -15.84 0.16 14.79
N TYR A 4 -15.37 -1.06 14.89
CA TYR A 4 -13.98 -1.39 14.62
C TYR A 4 -13.67 -1.07 13.14
N ALA A 5 -12.50 -0.46 12.87
CA ALA A 5 -12.08 -0.10 11.53
C ALA A 5 -10.69 -0.68 11.20
N LEU A 6 -10.43 -0.96 9.93
CA LEU A 6 -9.15 -1.38 9.41
C LEU A 6 -8.87 -0.65 8.09
N ILE A 7 -7.68 -0.07 7.98
CA ILE A 7 -7.17 0.51 6.72
C ILE A 7 -5.93 -0.28 6.29
N ASP A 8 -6.00 -0.86 5.11
CA ASP A 8 -4.91 -1.62 4.49
C ASP A 8 -4.37 -0.87 3.28
N LEU A 9 -3.08 -0.55 3.31
CA LEU A 9 -2.44 0.34 2.34
C LEU A 9 -1.98 -0.36 1.06
N HIS A 10 -2.14 -1.69 0.92
CA HIS A 10 -1.72 -2.38 -0.29
C HIS A 10 -2.35 -3.76 -0.47
N CYS A 11 -2.87 -4.03 -1.66
CA CYS A 11 -3.16 -5.38 -2.16
C CYS A 11 -3.05 -5.43 -3.69
N ASP A 12 -2.80 -6.65 -4.23
CA ASP A 12 -2.71 -6.93 -5.67
C ASP A 12 -3.94 -7.60 -6.25
N THR A 13 -5.04 -7.58 -5.54
CA THR A 13 -6.29 -8.28 -5.91
C THR A 13 -6.76 -7.95 -7.34
N LEU A 14 -6.56 -6.71 -7.82
CA LEU A 14 -6.94 -6.32 -9.18
C LEU A 14 -6.10 -7.00 -10.26
N THR A 15 -4.80 -7.14 -10.04
CA THR A 15 -3.83 -7.63 -11.05
C THR A 15 -3.61 -9.13 -10.96
N ASP A 16 -3.71 -9.74 -9.79
CA ASP A 16 -3.68 -11.21 -9.65
C ASP A 16 -4.78 -11.87 -10.52
N CYS A 17 -5.87 -11.17 -10.74
CA CYS A 17 -6.93 -11.59 -11.66
C CYS A 17 -6.49 -11.69 -13.10
N ILE A 18 -5.55 -10.87 -13.53
CA ILE A 18 -5.02 -10.93 -14.90
C ILE A 18 -4.15 -12.16 -15.08
N HIS A 19 -3.37 -12.58 -14.09
CA HIS A 19 -2.58 -13.80 -14.16
C HIS A 19 -3.46 -15.06 -14.19
N LYS A 20 -4.64 -15.02 -13.54
CA LYS A 20 -5.66 -16.09 -13.56
C LYS A 20 -6.71 -15.89 -14.65
N GLY A 21 -6.64 -14.79 -15.41
CA GLY A 21 -7.64 -14.30 -16.35
C GLY A 21 -8.66 -13.39 -15.65
N LEU A 22 -9.14 -12.38 -16.38
CA LEU A 22 -10.18 -11.47 -15.88
C LEU A 22 -11.45 -12.28 -15.59
N THR A 23 -11.83 -12.37 -14.32
CA THR A 23 -13.11 -12.91 -13.92
C THR A 23 -14.15 -11.79 -13.87
N PRO A 24 -15.44 -12.09 -14.13
CA PRO A 24 -16.51 -11.09 -14.01
C PRO A 24 -16.66 -10.52 -12.60
N ASP A 25 -16.12 -11.20 -11.58
CA ASP A 25 -16.30 -10.94 -10.16
C ASP A 25 -14.95 -10.75 -9.41
N THR A 26 -14.02 -10.06 -10.02
CA THR A 26 -12.66 -9.85 -9.51
C THR A 26 -12.59 -9.54 -8.01
N LEU A 27 -13.42 -8.62 -7.50
CA LEU A 27 -13.40 -8.21 -6.10
C LEU A 27 -14.22 -9.13 -5.18
N ASP A 28 -14.90 -10.13 -5.72
CA ASP A 28 -15.66 -11.11 -4.93
C ASP A 28 -15.38 -12.55 -5.37
N ASP A 29 -14.25 -12.78 -6.01
CA ASP A 29 -13.76 -14.08 -6.41
C ASP A 29 -13.32 -14.88 -5.16
N PRO A 30 -13.92 -16.04 -4.87
CA PRO A 30 -13.59 -16.82 -3.67
C PRO A 30 -12.16 -17.40 -3.67
N ASP A 31 -11.50 -17.45 -4.82
CA ASP A 31 -10.12 -17.90 -4.95
C ASP A 31 -9.09 -16.79 -4.57
N ARG A 32 -9.58 -15.59 -4.22
CA ARG A 32 -8.75 -14.47 -3.75
C ARG A 32 -8.62 -14.49 -2.24
N VAL A 33 -7.46 -14.04 -1.75
CA VAL A 33 -7.26 -13.77 -0.33
C VAL A 33 -8.19 -12.64 0.11
N LEU A 34 -8.17 -11.55 -0.65
CA LEU A 34 -9.05 -10.40 -0.40
C LEU A 34 -10.23 -10.43 -1.37
N SER A 35 -11.38 -10.86 -0.88
CA SER A 35 -12.66 -10.70 -1.58
C SER A 35 -13.66 -9.94 -0.71
N LEU A 36 -14.66 -9.29 -1.32
CA LEU A 36 -15.68 -8.55 -0.56
C LEU A 36 -16.45 -9.44 0.41
N THR A 37 -16.61 -10.72 0.10
CA THR A 37 -17.25 -11.71 0.98
C THR A 37 -16.31 -12.15 2.12
N ALA A 38 -14.99 -12.08 1.94
CA ALA A 38 -14.02 -12.45 2.98
C ALA A 38 -13.81 -11.33 4.01
N ILE A 39 -14.16 -10.09 3.70
CA ILE A 39 -14.06 -8.96 4.63
C ILE A 39 -15.10 -9.14 5.75
N PRO A 40 -14.70 -9.09 7.05
CA PRO A 40 -15.65 -9.19 8.15
C PRO A 40 -16.73 -8.08 8.11
N SER A 41 -17.98 -8.44 8.23
CA SER A 41 -19.11 -7.52 8.08
C SER A 41 -19.27 -6.50 9.22
N ASP A 42 -18.58 -6.72 10.34
CA ASP A 42 -18.56 -5.86 11.53
C ASP A 42 -17.33 -4.94 11.58
N VAL A 43 -16.51 -4.93 10.51
CA VAL A 43 -15.31 -4.10 10.36
C VAL A 43 -15.54 -3.05 9.27
N HIS A 44 -15.35 -1.78 9.59
CA HIS A 44 -15.23 -0.73 8.59
C HIS A 44 -13.89 -0.86 7.85
N TRP A 45 -13.92 -1.37 6.62
CA TRP A 45 -12.72 -1.67 5.84
C TRP A 45 -12.42 -0.60 4.81
N ALA A 46 -11.15 -0.17 4.74
CA ALA A 46 -10.63 0.63 3.63
C ALA A 46 -9.41 -0.07 3.02
N GLN A 47 -9.37 -0.14 1.70
CA GLN A 47 -8.35 -0.85 0.95
C GLN A 47 -7.73 0.00 -0.15
N PHE A 48 -6.40 -0.02 -0.24
CA PHE A 48 -5.66 0.42 -1.42
C PHE A 48 -5.55 -0.75 -2.39
N TYR A 49 -6.24 -0.63 -3.52
CA TYR A 49 -6.22 -1.63 -4.61
C TYR A 49 -5.17 -1.21 -5.63
N ALA A 50 -4.04 -1.90 -5.66
CA ALA A 50 -2.97 -1.59 -6.57
C ALA A 50 -3.21 -2.16 -7.98
N ILE A 51 -2.92 -1.35 -8.99
CA ILE A 51 -2.60 -1.84 -10.32
C ILE A 51 -1.10 -2.11 -10.32
N PHE A 52 -0.69 -3.35 -10.06
CA PHE A 52 0.68 -3.79 -10.16
C PHE A 52 1.10 -3.85 -11.62
N ILE A 53 2.20 -3.18 -11.99
CA ILE A 53 2.74 -3.18 -13.35
C ILE A 53 4.08 -3.95 -13.37
N PRO A 54 4.09 -5.17 -13.91
CA PRO A 54 5.30 -5.99 -13.99
C PRO A 54 6.45 -5.30 -14.75
N ASP A 55 7.70 -5.55 -14.33
CA ASP A 55 8.90 -4.89 -14.88
C ASP A 55 9.09 -5.07 -16.39
N GLN A 56 8.52 -6.12 -17.00
CA GLN A 56 8.58 -6.33 -18.45
C GLN A 56 7.68 -5.38 -19.27
N HIS A 57 6.69 -4.74 -18.64
CA HIS A 57 5.84 -3.78 -19.33
C HIS A 57 6.51 -2.39 -19.31
N ARG A 58 6.74 -1.83 -20.51
CA ARG A 58 7.34 -0.50 -20.70
C ARG A 58 6.63 0.22 -21.83
N GLY A 59 6.71 1.55 -21.84
CA GLY A 59 6.10 2.39 -22.86
C GLY A 59 4.61 2.08 -23.06
N GLN A 60 4.16 1.89 -24.31
CA GLN A 60 2.76 1.66 -24.62
C GLN A 60 2.19 0.41 -23.94
N ALA A 61 2.99 -0.67 -23.79
CA ALA A 61 2.52 -1.89 -23.13
C ALA A 61 2.18 -1.65 -21.63
N ALA A 62 2.93 -0.80 -20.93
CA ALA A 62 2.60 -0.42 -19.56
C ALA A 62 1.34 0.46 -19.49
N ILE A 63 1.16 1.33 -20.48
CA ILE A 63 -0.05 2.16 -20.60
C ILE A 63 -1.29 1.27 -20.80
N ASP A 64 -1.24 0.37 -21.78
CA ASP A 64 -2.36 -0.52 -22.12
C ASP A 64 -2.73 -1.44 -20.93
N TYR A 65 -1.70 -1.93 -20.23
CA TYR A 65 -1.87 -2.73 -19.03
C TYR A 65 -2.58 -1.95 -17.92
N TYR A 66 -2.13 -0.73 -17.65
CA TYR A 66 -2.78 0.16 -16.69
C TYR A 66 -4.25 0.41 -17.06
N GLU A 67 -4.51 0.81 -18.31
CA GLU A 67 -5.86 1.16 -18.77
C GLU A 67 -6.82 -0.03 -18.67
N THR A 68 -6.37 -1.24 -19.02
CA THR A 68 -7.15 -2.46 -18.88
C THR A 68 -7.56 -2.72 -17.42
N ASN A 69 -6.62 -2.57 -16.49
CA ASN A 69 -6.87 -2.82 -15.07
C ASN A 69 -7.71 -1.71 -14.42
N ARG A 70 -7.48 -0.44 -14.80
CA ARG A 70 -8.32 0.68 -14.39
C ARG A 70 -9.77 0.48 -14.85
N ASP A 71 -9.99 0.03 -16.09
CA ASP A 71 -11.34 -0.25 -16.60
C ASP A 71 -11.98 -1.43 -15.86
N ASN A 72 -11.18 -2.43 -15.46
CA ASN A 72 -11.64 -3.49 -14.58
C ASN A 72 -12.07 -2.94 -13.22
N PHE A 73 -11.23 -2.12 -12.57
CA PHE A 73 -11.59 -1.47 -11.30
C PHE A 73 -12.94 -0.75 -11.41
N ASN A 74 -13.12 0.08 -12.43
CA ASN A 74 -14.36 0.83 -12.62
C ASN A 74 -15.58 -0.10 -12.78
N ARG A 75 -15.45 -1.18 -13.58
CA ARG A 75 -16.53 -2.18 -13.72
C ARG A 75 -16.87 -2.88 -12.40
N GLN A 76 -15.85 -3.19 -11.57
CA GLN A 76 -16.08 -3.79 -10.26
C GLN A 76 -16.77 -2.82 -9.29
N MET A 77 -16.38 -1.53 -9.30
CA MET A 77 -17.02 -0.50 -8.48
C MET A 77 -18.51 -0.32 -8.87
N GLU A 78 -18.81 -0.35 -10.16
CA GLU A 78 -20.20 -0.29 -10.65
C GLU A 78 -20.98 -1.56 -10.27
N LYS A 79 -20.40 -2.73 -10.48
CA LYS A 79 -21.04 -4.03 -10.22
C LYS A 79 -21.39 -4.23 -8.75
N PHE A 80 -20.48 -3.88 -7.86
CA PHE A 80 -20.62 -4.09 -6.42
C PHE A 80 -20.92 -2.79 -5.66
N HIS A 81 -21.51 -1.80 -6.31
CA HIS A 81 -21.76 -0.46 -5.77
C HIS A 81 -22.57 -0.43 -4.46
N ASP A 82 -23.27 -1.50 -4.13
CA ASP A 82 -23.99 -1.70 -2.87
C ASP A 82 -23.07 -2.10 -1.70
N ARG A 83 -21.87 -2.67 -1.97
CA ARG A 83 -20.92 -3.18 -0.97
C ARG A 83 -19.59 -2.43 -0.92
N ILE A 84 -19.20 -1.73 -1.98
CA ILE A 84 -17.93 -1.02 -2.09
C ILE A 84 -18.12 0.34 -2.73
N SER A 85 -17.30 1.31 -2.37
CA SER A 85 -17.32 2.68 -2.92
C SER A 85 -15.93 3.14 -3.30
N PRO A 86 -15.72 3.69 -4.51
CA PRO A 86 -14.45 4.30 -4.87
C PRO A 86 -14.23 5.58 -4.08
N CYS A 87 -13.05 5.75 -3.51
CA CYS A 87 -12.68 6.88 -2.65
C CYS A 87 -11.47 7.62 -3.21
N ARG A 88 -11.46 8.94 -3.05
CA ARG A 88 -10.36 9.82 -3.45
C ARG A 88 -9.84 10.67 -2.30
N SER A 89 -10.52 10.62 -1.15
CA SER A 89 -10.21 11.41 0.03
C SER A 89 -10.63 10.68 1.31
N ALA A 90 -10.18 11.18 2.47
CA ALA A 90 -10.64 10.70 3.77
C ALA A 90 -12.15 10.92 3.96
N SER A 91 -12.72 11.99 3.40
CA SER A 91 -14.18 12.23 3.46
C SER A 91 -14.98 11.22 2.65
N ASP A 92 -14.50 10.79 1.48
CA ASP A 92 -15.14 9.73 0.70
C ASP A 92 -15.11 8.40 1.46
N MET A 93 -13.98 8.09 2.12
CA MET A 93 -13.84 6.90 2.95
C MET A 93 -14.85 6.89 4.11
N GLN A 94 -15.00 7.99 4.83
CA GLN A 94 -15.99 8.12 5.90
C GLN A 94 -17.41 7.94 5.38
N ALA A 95 -17.75 8.57 4.27
CA ALA A 95 -19.07 8.41 3.63
C ALA A 95 -19.35 6.96 3.20
N ALA A 96 -18.31 6.23 2.70
CA ALA A 96 -18.44 4.81 2.39
C ALA A 96 -18.74 3.99 3.64
N TRP A 97 -18.02 4.21 4.73
CA TRP A 97 -18.25 3.53 6.01
C TRP A 97 -19.61 3.83 6.63
N GLU A 98 -20.06 5.09 6.59
CA GLU A 98 -21.42 5.47 7.03
C GLU A 98 -22.52 4.79 6.23
N ALA A 99 -22.24 4.50 4.95
CA ALA A 99 -23.14 3.74 4.08
C ALA A 99 -23.02 2.20 4.23
N GLY A 100 -22.17 1.71 5.17
CA GLY A 100 -21.94 0.27 5.39
C GLY A 100 -21.15 -0.40 4.25
N LYS A 101 -20.30 0.36 3.53
CA LYS A 101 -19.52 -0.14 2.38
C LYS A 101 -18.03 -0.17 2.67
N THR A 102 -17.33 -1.05 1.98
CA THR A 102 -15.86 -1.01 1.90
C THR A 102 -15.42 0.24 1.13
N ALA A 103 -14.43 0.96 1.65
CA ALA A 103 -13.82 2.09 0.95
C ALA A 103 -12.66 1.61 0.06
N ALA A 104 -12.66 1.96 -1.23
CA ALA A 104 -11.66 1.52 -2.19
C ALA A 104 -10.87 2.70 -2.76
N PHE A 105 -9.56 2.72 -2.54
CA PHE A 105 -8.64 3.66 -3.18
C PHE A 105 -7.92 3.00 -4.34
N LEU A 106 -7.96 3.61 -5.52
CA LEU A 106 -7.19 3.16 -6.66
C LEU A 106 -5.74 3.61 -6.51
N THR A 107 -4.80 2.66 -6.61
CA THR A 107 -3.36 2.92 -6.53
C THR A 107 -2.61 2.25 -7.68
N ILE A 108 -1.33 2.56 -7.82
CA ILE A 108 -0.44 1.92 -8.81
C ILE A 108 0.80 1.42 -8.10
N GLU A 109 1.22 0.20 -8.41
CA GLU A 109 2.52 -0.33 -8.03
C GLU A 109 3.43 -0.44 -9.26
N GLY A 110 4.47 0.42 -9.29
CA GLY A 110 5.38 0.55 -10.43
C GLY A 110 4.95 1.63 -11.43
N GLY A 111 5.67 2.78 -11.41
CA GLY A 111 5.33 3.97 -12.19
C GLY A 111 5.57 3.89 -13.70
N ALA A 112 5.82 2.70 -14.27
CA ALA A 112 6.05 2.51 -15.71
C ALA A 112 4.87 2.93 -16.60
N ALA A 113 3.65 3.07 -16.02
CA ALA A 113 2.49 3.60 -16.72
C ALA A 113 2.65 5.07 -17.16
N LEU A 114 3.62 5.81 -16.60
CA LEU A 114 3.95 7.16 -17.09
C LEU A 114 4.66 7.13 -18.44
N ALA A 115 5.37 6.05 -18.78
CA ALA A 115 6.04 5.84 -20.09
C ALA A 115 6.91 7.03 -20.54
N GLY A 116 7.53 7.75 -19.58
CA GLY A 116 8.34 8.95 -19.86
C GLY A 116 7.54 10.22 -20.21
N ASP A 117 6.22 10.21 -20.11
CA ASP A 117 5.35 11.35 -20.36
C ASP A 117 4.76 11.91 -19.06
N ILE A 118 5.23 13.08 -18.65
CA ILE A 118 4.82 13.75 -17.41
C ILE A 118 3.33 14.12 -17.41
N THR A 119 2.71 14.36 -18.58
CA THR A 119 1.29 14.71 -18.66
C THR A 119 0.37 13.58 -18.19
N ARG A 120 0.88 12.34 -18.18
CA ARG A 120 0.16 11.17 -17.70
C ARG A 120 -0.09 11.20 -16.18
N VAL A 121 0.72 11.91 -15.39
CA VAL A 121 0.44 12.11 -13.96
C VAL A 121 -0.93 12.76 -13.77
N LYS A 122 -1.25 13.78 -14.58
CA LYS A 122 -2.60 14.38 -14.56
C LYS A 122 -3.68 13.39 -14.92
N LYS A 123 -3.45 12.55 -15.97
CA LYS A 123 -4.43 11.52 -16.34
C LYS A 123 -4.69 10.53 -15.21
N LEU A 124 -3.63 10.06 -14.54
CA LEU A 124 -3.76 9.15 -13.39
C LEU A 124 -4.58 9.78 -12.26
N ALA A 125 -4.33 11.05 -11.93
CA ALA A 125 -5.09 11.78 -10.93
C ALA A 125 -6.58 11.93 -11.31
N ASP A 126 -6.86 12.24 -12.57
CA ASP A 126 -8.23 12.34 -13.12
C ASP A 126 -8.95 10.98 -13.09
N ASP A 127 -8.26 9.88 -13.40
CA ASP A 127 -8.77 8.51 -13.30
C ASP A 127 -9.07 8.09 -11.84
N GLY A 128 -8.57 8.83 -10.85
CA GLY A 128 -8.83 8.60 -9.43
C GLY A 128 -7.71 7.94 -8.66
N VAL A 129 -6.52 7.76 -9.27
CA VAL A 129 -5.33 7.26 -8.57
C VAL A 129 -4.96 8.21 -7.43
N ARG A 130 -4.70 7.68 -6.24
CA ARG A 130 -4.33 8.45 -5.03
C ARG A 130 -3.01 8.06 -4.41
N CYS A 131 -2.39 6.97 -4.86
CA CYS A 131 -1.05 6.59 -4.46
C CYS A 131 -0.34 5.90 -5.62
N MET A 132 0.97 6.12 -5.79
CA MET A 132 1.77 5.42 -6.78
C MET A 132 3.14 5.08 -6.22
N THR A 133 3.47 3.79 -6.22
CA THR A 133 4.82 3.28 -5.98
C THR A 133 5.70 3.59 -7.18
N LEU A 134 6.84 4.24 -6.96
CA LEU A 134 7.67 4.76 -8.05
C LEU A 134 8.25 3.66 -8.93
N THR A 135 8.68 2.55 -8.32
CA THR A 135 9.26 1.40 -9.01
C THR A 135 8.67 0.11 -8.48
N TRP A 136 8.71 -0.96 -9.24
CA TRP A 136 8.67 -2.30 -8.68
C TRP A 136 10.11 -2.77 -8.40
N ASN A 137 10.46 -4.03 -8.66
CA ASN A 137 11.76 -4.60 -8.29
C ASN A 137 12.92 -4.11 -9.14
N GLY A 138 12.69 -3.87 -10.43
CA GLY A 138 13.67 -3.43 -11.41
C GLY A 138 13.72 -1.91 -11.62
N GLU A 139 14.30 -1.50 -12.74
CA GLU A 139 14.37 -0.10 -13.17
C GLU A 139 13.19 0.24 -14.07
N ASN A 140 12.73 1.49 -13.98
CA ASN A 140 11.81 2.09 -14.93
C ASN A 140 12.23 3.54 -15.24
N GLU A 141 11.38 4.30 -15.91
CA GLU A 141 11.66 5.68 -16.30
C GLU A 141 11.83 6.62 -15.11
N LEU A 142 11.35 6.25 -13.90
CA LEU A 142 11.42 7.09 -12.69
C LEU A 142 12.67 6.81 -11.86
N GLY A 143 13.15 5.57 -11.85
CA GLY A 143 14.27 5.19 -10.97
C GLY A 143 14.45 3.68 -10.87
N SER A 144 15.03 3.25 -9.78
CA SER A 144 15.52 1.89 -9.57
C SER A 144 14.90 1.23 -8.34
N GLY A 145 14.33 0.03 -8.53
CA GLY A 145 13.87 -0.82 -7.46
C GLY A 145 15.02 -1.56 -6.73
N HIS A 146 14.66 -2.32 -5.71
CA HIS A 146 15.63 -2.93 -4.78
C HIS A 146 16.57 -3.98 -5.41
N THR A 147 16.28 -4.47 -6.62
CA THR A 147 17.18 -5.40 -7.34
C THR A 147 18.25 -4.69 -8.16
N THR A 148 18.22 -3.37 -8.22
CA THR A 148 19.11 -2.51 -9.00
C THR A 148 19.81 -1.48 -8.13
N THR A 149 20.71 -0.66 -8.68
CA THR A 149 21.60 0.18 -7.86
C THR A 149 21.59 1.67 -8.21
N HIS A 150 20.94 2.06 -9.31
CA HIS A 150 20.83 3.48 -9.65
C HIS A 150 19.79 4.16 -8.75
N GLY A 151 19.84 5.48 -8.64
CA GLY A 151 18.86 6.27 -7.93
C GLY A 151 17.67 6.66 -8.80
N MET A 152 17.02 7.78 -8.44
CA MET A 152 15.95 8.36 -9.24
C MET A 152 16.52 9.08 -10.47
N THR A 153 15.79 8.99 -11.57
CA THR A 153 16.08 9.78 -12.79
C THR A 153 15.61 11.24 -12.61
N ASP A 154 16.03 12.14 -13.50
CA ASP A 154 15.50 13.50 -13.52
C ASP A 154 13.99 13.52 -13.83
N PHE A 155 13.53 12.59 -14.68
CA PHE A 155 12.09 12.39 -14.94
C PHE A 155 11.37 11.92 -13.68
N GLY A 156 11.95 10.99 -12.90
CA GLY A 156 11.39 10.54 -11.62
C GLY A 156 11.23 11.67 -10.61
N ARG A 157 12.25 12.53 -10.50
CA ARG A 157 12.20 13.74 -9.63
C ARG A 157 11.10 14.71 -10.07
N GLN A 158 10.93 14.88 -11.37
CA GLN A 158 9.84 15.71 -11.93
C GLN A 158 8.47 15.06 -11.66
N ALA A 159 8.35 13.74 -11.84
CA ALA A 159 7.12 13.00 -11.59
C ALA A 159 6.67 13.09 -10.12
N VAL A 160 7.59 12.97 -9.16
CA VAL A 160 7.32 13.15 -7.73
C VAL A 160 6.67 14.51 -7.47
N ARG A 161 7.24 15.60 -8.00
CA ARG A 161 6.69 16.95 -7.80
C ARG A 161 5.30 17.12 -8.42
N GLU A 162 5.10 16.56 -9.61
CA GLU A 162 3.79 16.62 -10.30
C GLU A 162 2.74 15.76 -9.56
N MET A 163 3.12 14.60 -9.00
CA MET A 163 2.25 13.77 -8.15
C MET A 163 1.79 14.56 -6.92
N GLU A 164 2.72 15.20 -6.22
CA GLU A 164 2.42 16.03 -5.05
C GLU A 164 1.47 17.20 -5.39
N ASP A 165 1.66 17.83 -6.55
CA ASP A 165 0.80 18.94 -7.02
C ASP A 165 -0.60 18.45 -7.42
N ARG A 166 -0.76 17.15 -7.72
CA ARG A 166 -2.03 16.50 -8.10
C ARG A 166 -2.72 15.73 -6.97
N GLY A 167 -2.14 15.70 -5.77
CA GLY A 167 -2.70 14.94 -4.65
C GLY A 167 -2.60 13.42 -4.85
N ILE A 168 -1.54 12.95 -5.53
CA ILE A 168 -1.16 11.54 -5.56
C ILE A 168 -0.04 11.34 -4.55
N LEU A 169 -0.25 10.48 -3.55
CA LEU A 169 0.78 10.10 -2.59
C LEU A 169 1.93 9.37 -3.29
N VAL A 170 3.15 9.76 -2.95
CA VAL A 170 4.35 9.04 -3.39
C VAL A 170 4.57 7.86 -2.47
N ASP A 171 4.67 6.64 -3.01
CA ASP A 171 5.00 5.44 -2.26
C ASP A 171 6.44 5.00 -2.57
N VAL A 172 7.20 4.76 -1.51
CA VAL A 172 8.61 4.37 -1.57
C VAL A 172 8.83 2.87 -1.45
N SER A 173 7.79 2.09 -1.24
CA SER A 173 7.90 0.64 -1.28
C SER A 173 8.58 0.21 -2.58
N HIS A 174 9.43 -0.81 -2.54
CA HIS A 174 10.29 -1.28 -3.64
C HIS A 174 11.47 -0.39 -4.03
N LEU A 175 11.49 0.90 -3.71
CA LEU A 175 12.60 1.78 -4.06
C LEU A 175 13.89 1.32 -3.39
N ASN A 176 15.02 1.37 -4.11
CA ASN A 176 16.32 1.03 -3.52
C ASN A 176 16.88 2.16 -2.62
N ASP A 177 17.95 1.87 -1.89
CA ASP A 177 18.51 2.79 -0.90
C ASP A 177 18.99 4.12 -1.53
N THR A 178 19.52 4.09 -2.75
CA THR A 178 19.94 5.30 -3.49
C THR A 178 18.71 6.13 -3.89
N GLY A 179 17.66 5.47 -4.39
CA GLY A 179 16.40 6.14 -4.72
C GLY A 179 15.71 6.77 -3.52
N TYR A 180 15.81 6.15 -2.34
CA TYR A 180 15.36 6.75 -1.08
C TYR A 180 16.08 8.06 -0.77
N ALA A 181 17.42 8.06 -0.85
CA ALA A 181 18.21 9.27 -0.62
C ALA A 181 17.81 10.38 -1.59
N ASP A 182 17.64 10.05 -2.86
CA ASP A 182 17.20 10.99 -3.88
C ASP A 182 15.79 11.53 -3.63
N LEU A 183 14.86 10.67 -3.15
CA LEU A 183 13.51 11.11 -2.82
C LEU A 183 13.50 12.06 -1.63
N PHE A 184 14.31 11.80 -0.60
CA PHE A 184 14.40 12.70 0.54
C PHE A 184 14.84 14.13 0.16
N GLU A 185 15.67 14.26 -0.87
CA GLU A 185 16.05 15.55 -1.41
C GLU A 185 14.96 16.17 -2.30
N THR A 186 14.11 15.33 -2.92
CA THR A 186 13.14 15.75 -3.94
C THR A 186 11.78 16.09 -3.36
N ALA A 187 11.29 15.26 -2.42
CA ALA A 187 9.93 15.36 -1.90
C ALA A 187 9.71 16.61 -1.03
N ARG A 188 8.63 17.32 -1.30
CA ARG A 188 8.18 18.52 -0.59
C ARG A 188 7.08 18.23 0.43
N ARG A 189 6.39 17.10 0.29
CA ARG A 189 5.28 16.67 1.14
C ARG A 189 5.60 15.35 1.83
N PRO A 190 4.89 14.98 2.89
CA PRO A 190 4.93 13.62 3.43
C PRO A 190 4.58 12.59 2.37
N PHE A 191 5.24 11.44 2.42
CA PHE A 191 5.05 10.31 1.52
C PHE A 191 4.77 9.04 2.33
N VAL A 192 4.54 7.91 1.68
CA VAL A 192 4.22 6.64 2.34
C VAL A 192 5.22 5.54 1.97
N ALA A 193 5.37 4.57 2.84
CA ALA A 193 5.82 3.23 2.51
C ALA A 193 4.61 2.32 2.71
N THR A 194 3.86 2.04 1.64
CA THR A 194 2.57 1.33 1.78
C THR A 194 2.72 -0.06 2.38
N HIS A 195 3.84 -0.75 2.11
CA HIS A 195 4.10 -2.12 2.56
C HIS A 195 5.61 -2.40 2.74
N SER A 196 6.18 -1.95 3.87
CA SER A 196 7.61 -2.09 4.18
C SER A 196 7.86 -2.31 5.67
N ASN A 197 8.78 -3.24 6.01
CA ASN A 197 9.12 -3.59 7.38
C ASN A 197 10.49 -3.02 7.80
N ALA A 198 11.01 -3.39 8.98
CA ALA A 198 12.30 -2.92 9.50
C ALA A 198 13.44 -3.86 9.11
N ARG A 199 14.50 -3.32 8.47
CA ARG A 199 15.67 -4.09 8.01
C ARG A 199 16.52 -4.60 9.18
N ALA A 200 16.48 -3.95 10.32
CA ALA A 200 17.16 -4.40 11.54
C ALA A 200 16.56 -5.72 12.09
N ILE A 201 15.29 -6.02 11.79
CA ILE A 201 14.60 -7.24 12.22
C ILE A 201 14.70 -8.34 11.16
N CYS A 202 14.55 -7.99 9.88
CA CYS A 202 14.73 -8.90 8.76
C CYS A 202 15.57 -8.20 7.68
N SER A 203 16.72 -8.77 7.35
CA SER A 203 17.79 -8.12 6.56
C SER A 203 17.45 -7.92 5.07
N HIS A 204 16.24 -8.29 4.65
CA HIS A 204 15.84 -8.17 3.25
C HIS A 204 15.87 -6.71 2.77
N LYS A 205 16.37 -6.47 1.54
CA LYS A 205 16.55 -5.11 0.98
C LYS A 205 15.23 -4.34 0.77
N ARG A 206 14.09 -5.03 0.75
CA ARG A 206 12.75 -4.41 0.70
C ARG A 206 12.39 -3.68 2.00
N ASN A 207 13.05 -4.03 3.10
CA ASN A 207 12.81 -3.43 4.39
C ASN A 207 13.59 -2.12 4.57
N LEU A 208 13.04 -1.22 5.36
CA LEU A 208 13.58 0.11 5.65
C LEU A 208 14.76 0.01 6.62
N THR A 209 15.81 0.77 6.38
CA THR A 209 16.88 0.97 7.37
C THR A 209 16.41 1.88 8.50
N ASP A 210 17.10 1.84 9.65
CA ASP A 210 16.80 2.73 10.78
C ASP A 210 16.86 4.22 10.39
N ASP A 211 17.81 4.59 9.53
CA ASP A 211 17.96 5.98 9.08
C ASP A 211 16.80 6.39 8.16
N MET A 212 16.31 5.49 7.29
CA MET A 212 15.10 5.74 6.49
C MET A 212 13.88 5.92 7.39
N ILE A 213 13.70 5.05 8.40
CA ILE A 213 12.59 5.14 9.35
C ILE A 213 12.64 6.48 10.10
N ARG A 214 13.80 6.88 10.65
CA ARG A 214 13.95 8.16 11.34
C ARG A 214 13.65 9.36 10.45
N GLU A 215 14.05 9.30 9.17
CA GLU A 215 13.76 10.36 8.21
C GLU A 215 12.25 10.42 7.89
N MET A 216 11.59 9.26 7.75
CA MET A 216 10.14 9.19 7.59
C MET A 216 9.39 9.78 8.79
N VAL A 217 9.84 9.47 10.01
CA VAL A 217 9.30 10.08 11.26
C VAL A 217 9.44 11.60 11.22
N ARG A 218 10.64 12.10 10.90
CA ARG A 218 10.91 13.54 10.84
C ARG A 218 10.01 14.29 9.86
N ARG A 219 9.51 13.60 8.82
CA ARG A 219 8.64 14.16 7.77
C ARG A 219 7.17 13.87 7.98
N ASN A 220 6.77 13.21 9.09
CA ASN A 220 5.41 12.76 9.35
C ASN A 220 4.86 11.85 8.22
N CYS A 221 5.71 10.97 7.71
CA CYS A 221 5.35 9.95 6.73
C CYS A 221 4.66 8.77 7.40
N LEU A 222 3.91 7.97 6.62
CA LEU A 222 3.21 6.78 7.09
C LEU A 222 3.93 5.51 6.63
N ILE A 223 4.04 4.50 7.52
CA ILE A 223 4.68 3.22 7.22
C ILE A 223 3.67 2.09 7.39
N GLY A 224 3.35 1.36 6.32
CA GLY A 224 2.52 0.16 6.32
C GLY A 224 3.34 -1.11 6.51
N LEU A 225 2.92 -1.94 7.45
CA LEU A 225 3.53 -3.25 7.75
C LEU A 225 3.21 -4.26 6.66
N ASN A 226 4.23 -4.80 6.01
CA ASN A 226 4.10 -5.83 4.98
C ASN A 226 3.96 -7.23 5.61
N TYR A 227 3.04 -8.05 5.08
CA TYR A 227 2.80 -9.42 5.57
C TYR A 227 3.59 -10.50 4.82
N CYS A 228 4.37 -10.15 3.79
CA CYS A 228 5.19 -11.11 3.08
C CYS A 228 6.20 -11.80 4.02
N LYS A 229 6.15 -13.14 4.10
CA LYS A 229 7.04 -13.95 4.97
C LYS A 229 8.51 -13.60 4.82
N SER A 230 8.96 -13.35 3.57
CA SER A 230 10.35 -13.04 3.27
C SER A 230 10.81 -11.69 3.83
N PHE A 231 9.88 -10.81 4.21
CA PHE A 231 10.16 -9.49 4.76
C PHE A 231 9.90 -9.41 6.27
N ILE A 232 9.30 -10.45 6.86
CA ILE A 232 9.04 -10.55 8.29
C ILE A 232 10.24 -11.18 9.01
N THR A 233 10.79 -12.30 8.49
CA THR A 233 11.94 -12.97 9.10
C THR A 233 12.96 -13.39 8.07
N ASP A 234 14.25 -13.36 8.45
CA ASP A 234 15.30 -13.93 7.64
C ASP A 234 15.03 -15.44 7.44
N GLY A 235 15.07 -15.86 6.17
CA GLY A 235 14.73 -17.21 5.77
C GLY A 235 13.25 -17.45 5.46
N GLY A 236 12.38 -16.44 5.62
CA GLY A 236 10.98 -16.51 5.18
C GLY A 236 10.09 -17.51 5.93
N ILE A 237 10.43 -17.87 7.16
CA ILE A 237 9.69 -18.85 7.97
C ILE A 237 8.58 -18.18 8.78
N GLY A 238 8.68 -16.86 9.07
CA GLY A 238 7.86 -16.08 9.99
C GLY A 238 6.37 -16.43 10.01
N ASP A 239 6.00 -17.38 10.87
CA ASP A 239 4.63 -17.91 10.97
C ASP A 239 4.05 -17.72 12.39
N SER A 240 4.67 -16.78 13.15
CA SER A 240 4.19 -16.33 14.46
C SER A 240 3.81 -14.86 14.42
N PRO A 241 2.68 -14.43 15.01
CA PRO A 241 2.33 -13.02 15.12
C PRO A 241 3.41 -12.20 15.86
N ASP A 242 4.19 -12.84 16.76
CA ASP A 242 5.34 -12.22 17.42
C ASP A 242 6.41 -11.76 16.43
N ASP A 243 6.54 -12.42 15.27
CA ASP A 243 7.51 -12.03 14.26
C ASP A 243 7.17 -10.67 13.62
N LEU A 244 5.89 -10.42 13.32
CA LEU A 244 5.43 -9.12 12.85
C LEU A 244 5.49 -8.07 13.98
N TYR A 245 5.12 -8.45 15.20
CA TYR A 245 5.12 -7.57 16.37
C TYR A 245 6.51 -6.99 16.67
N ARG A 246 7.58 -7.76 16.47
CA ARG A 246 8.97 -7.25 16.61
C ARG A 246 9.29 -6.08 15.68
N HIS A 247 8.72 -6.02 14.48
CA HIS A 247 8.87 -4.86 13.61
C HIS A 247 8.19 -3.63 14.20
N ILE A 248 7.00 -3.78 14.79
CA ILE A 248 6.28 -2.68 15.45
C ILE A 248 7.07 -2.16 16.65
N GLU A 249 7.59 -3.05 17.51
CA GLU A 249 8.43 -2.68 18.65
C GLU A 249 9.68 -1.92 18.19
N HIS A 250 10.30 -2.37 17.10
CA HIS A 250 11.45 -1.70 16.53
C HIS A 250 11.10 -0.30 15.98
N PHE A 251 9.99 -0.18 15.25
CA PHE A 251 9.49 1.12 14.81
C PHE A 251 9.25 2.07 15.97
N PHE A 252 8.60 1.62 17.03
CA PHE A 252 8.37 2.42 18.25
C PHE A 252 9.68 2.84 18.92
N SER A 253 10.71 1.96 18.94
CA SER A 253 12.02 2.28 19.49
C SER A 253 12.75 3.43 18.74
N LEU A 254 12.37 3.66 17.48
CA LEU A 254 12.87 4.75 16.64
C LEU A 254 11.94 5.97 16.62
N GLY A 255 10.84 5.95 17.39
CA GLY A 255 9.87 7.03 17.46
C GLY A 255 8.81 6.99 16.32
N ALA A 256 8.78 5.93 15.52
CA ALA A 256 7.82 5.76 14.44
C ALA A 256 6.53 5.15 15.01
N TYR A 257 5.63 5.99 15.52
CA TYR A 257 4.31 5.59 16.02
C TYR A 257 3.24 5.66 14.93
N GLU A 258 3.48 6.39 13.85
CA GLU A 258 2.61 6.49 12.67
C GLU A 258 2.81 5.28 11.75
N ASN A 259 2.38 4.10 12.25
CA ASN A 259 2.36 2.84 11.50
C ASN A 259 0.92 2.52 11.07
N ALA A 260 0.80 1.74 10.00
CA ALA A 260 -0.45 1.21 9.47
C ALA A 260 -0.23 -0.23 9.00
N LEU A 261 -1.22 -0.82 8.36
CA LEU A 261 -1.16 -2.13 7.74
C LEU A 261 -0.98 -1.97 6.22
N GLY A 262 -0.23 -2.87 5.61
CA GLY A 262 0.00 -2.94 4.17
C GLY A 262 0.19 -4.40 3.77
N SER A 263 -0.93 -5.12 3.65
CA SER A 263 -0.96 -6.59 3.69
C SER A 263 -0.21 -7.29 2.57
N ASP A 264 -0.17 -6.70 1.40
CA ASP A 264 0.31 -7.36 0.19
C ASP A 264 -0.55 -8.59 -0.18
N PHE A 265 -1.88 -8.53 0.15
CA PHE A 265 -2.85 -9.57 -0.20
C PHE A 265 -2.87 -9.80 -1.70
N ASP A 266 -2.94 -11.06 -2.10
CA ASP A 266 -2.93 -11.53 -3.49
C ASP A 266 -1.62 -11.25 -4.26
N GLY A 267 -0.60 -10.61 -3.65
CA GLY A 267 0.71 -10.31 -4.24
C GLY A 267 1.88 -11.07 -3.61
N ALA A 268 1.71 -11.60 -2.39
CA ALA A 268 2.81 -12.18 -1.62
C ALA A 268 2.49 -13.53 -0.97
N ALA A 269 3.55 -14.25 -0.56
CA ALA A 269 3.44 -15.43 0.28
C ALA A 269 3.20 -15.02 1.74
N LEU A 270 1.98 -15.18 2.21
CA LEU A 270 1.52 -14.74 3.53
C LEU A 270 1.70 -15.81 4.62
N PRO A 271 1.96 -15.41 5.89
CA PRO A 271 1.95 -16.32 7.02
C PRO A 271 0.54 -16.84 7.31
N THR A 272 0.43 -18.00 7.93
CA THR A 272 -0.87 -18.64 8.19
C THR A 272 -1.77 -17.83 9.11
N TYR A 273 -1.19 -16.99 9.97
CA TYR A 273 -1.93 -16.11 10.88
C TYR A 273 -2.41 -14.78 10.25
N LEU A 274 -2.04 -14.50 8.97
CA LEU A 274 -2.43 -13.27 8.24
C LEU A 274 -2.94 -13.54 6.83
N ASN A 275 -3.29 -14.76 6.50
CA ASN A 275 -3.66 -15.15 5.14
C ASN A 275 -5.16 -14.98 4.83
N THR A 276 -5.88 -14.19 5.61
CA THR A 276 -7.27 -13.77 5.35
C THR A 276 -7.56 -12.40 5.96
N PRO A 277 -8.53 -11.63 5.44
CA PRO A 277 -8.96 -10.37 6.04
C PRO A 277 -9.40 -10.50 7.50
N ALA A 278 -10.10 -11.57 7.87
CA ALA A 278 -10.53 -11.81 9.25
C ALA A 278 -9.32 -11.93 10.20
N LYS A 279 -8.28 -12.67 9.81
CA LYS A 279 -7.06 -12.78 10.60
C LYS A 279 -6.26 -11.48 10.70
N ALA A 280 -6.30 -10.64 9.66
CA ALA A 280 -5.73 -9.29 9.75
C ALA A 280 -6.51 -8.43 10.75
N ALA A 281 -7.84 -8.59 10.80
CA ALA A 281 -8.65 -7.93 11.82
C ALA A 281 -8.33 -8.41 13.24
N ASP A 282 -8.04 -9.70 13.45
CA ASP A 282 -7.67 -10.29 14.73
C ASP A 282 -6.37 -9.71 15.31
N LEU A 283 -5.52 -9.03 14.53
CA LEU A 283 -4.33 -8.33 15.01
C LEU A 283 -4.65 -7.32 16.12
N TYR A 284 -5.82 -6.70 16.09
CA TYR A 284 -6.23 -5.76 17.12
C TYR A 284 -6.23 -6.39 18.51
N GLU A 285 -6.92 -7.52 18.66
CA GLU A 285 -6.98 -8.25 19.94
C GLU A 285 -5.59 -8.76 20.34
N TYR A 286 -4.82 -9.27 19.39
CA TYR A 286 -3.44 -9.69 19.61
C TYR A 286 -2.56 -8.55 20.17
N PHE A 287 -2.67 -7.33 19.63
CA PHE A 287 -1.93 -6.16 20.13
C PHE A 287 -2.31 -5.82 21.58
N LEU A 288 -3.60 -5.90 21.93
CA LEU A 288 -4.07 -5.69 23.30
C LEU A 288 -3.56 -6.79 24.24
N GLU A 289 -3.55 -8.05 23.82
CA GLU A 289 -3.00 -9.18 24.59
C GLU A 289 -1.49 -9.02 24.87
N LYS A 290 -0.75 -8.40 23.96
CA LYS A 290 0.68 -8.03 24.13
C LYS A 290 0.87 -6.83 25.06
N GLY A 291 -0.18 -6.23 25.57
CA GLY A 291 -0.14 -5.06 26.46
C GLY A 291 -0.02 -3.70 25.75
N MET A 292 -0.24 -3.66 24.43
CA MET A 292 -0.33 -2.39 23.72
C MET A 292 -1.56 -1.60 24.20
N SER A 293 -1.44 -0.29 24.33
CA SER A 293 -2.62 0.53 24.66
C SER A 293 -3.62 0.52 23.51
N LYS A 294 -4.89 0.73 23.85
CA LYS A 294 -5.97 0.81 22.85
C LYS A 294 -5.68 1.86 21.78
N GLU A 295 -5.17 3.03 22.19
CA GLU A 295 -4.86 4.15 21.31
C GLU A 295 -3.78 3.76 20.27
N LEU A 296 -2.75 3.05 20.69
CA LEU A 296 -1.68 2.57 19.79
C LEU A 296 -2.17 1.47 18.86
N ALA A 297 -2.94 0.51 19.38
CA ALA A 297 -3.53 -0.54 18.57
C ALA A 297 -4.47 0.02 17.50
N GLU A 298 -5.42 0.90 17.88
CA GLU A 298 -6.29 1.60 16.93
C GLU A 298 -5.49 2.51 15.97
N GLY A 299 -4.37 3.08 16.45
CA GLY A 299 -3.43 3.83 15.63
C GLY A 299 -2.98 3.00 14.43
N ILE A 300 -2.43 1.82 14.67
CA ILE A 300 -1.93 0.90 13.63
C ILE A 300 -3.07 0.41 12.73
N MET A 301 -4.19 0.01 13.34
CA MET A 301 -5.30 -0.57 12.58
C MET A 301 -5.95 0.42 11.61
N PHE A 302 -6.13 1.70 12.00
CA PHE A 302 -6.81 2.66 11.14
C PHE A 302 -6.49 4.14 11.41
N ARG A 303 -6.34 4.60 12.67
CA ARG A 303 -6.33 6.05 12.98
C ARG A 303 -5.15 6.78 12.37
N ASN A 304 -3.97 6.17 12.32
CA ASN A 304 -2.78 6.80 11.75
C ASN A 304 -2.96 7.02 10.24
N ALA A 305 -3.49 6.03 9.53
CA ALA A 305 -3.76 6.15 8.10
C ALA A 305 -4.91 7.15 7.82
N GLU A 306 -5.99 7.12 8.60
CA GLU A 306 -7.09 8.07 8.50
C GLU A 306 -6.61 9.52 8.70
N GLU A 307 -5.82 9.77 9.75
CA GLU A 307 -5.25 11.09 10.04
C GLU A 307 -4.30 11.55 8.92
N PHE A 308 -3.49 10.63 8.40
CA PHE A 308 -2.60 10.90 7.29
C PHE A 308 -3.37 11.25 6.02
N PHE A 309 -4.43 10.52 5.68
CA PHE A 309 -5.28 10.80 4.51
C PHE A 309 -5.99 12.14 4.66
N ARG A 310 -6.51 12.47 5.85
CA ARG A 310 -7.16 13.76 6.09
C ARG A 310 -6.26 14.95 5.86
N LYS A 311 -4.94 14.79 6.04
CA LYS A 311 -3.95 15.86 5.86
C LYS A 311 -3.40 15.92 4.44
N ASN A 312 -3.38 14.79 3.72
CA ASN A 312 -2.58 14.65 2.49
C ASN A 312 -3.38 14.23 1.25
N LEU A 313 -4.63 13.75 1.42
CA LEU A 313 -5.60 13.43 0.38
C LEU A 313 -6.85 14.32 0.53
#